data_94f6c816428ae690fb08549577520137
#
_entry.id   94f6c816428ae690fb08549577520137
#
_cell.length_a   1.000
_cell.length_b   1.000
_cell.length_c   1.000
_cell.angle_alpha   90.00
_cell.angle_beta   90.00
_cell.angle_gamma   90.00
#
_symmetry.space_group_name_H-M   'P 1'
#
loop_
_entity.id
_entity.type
_entity.pdbx_description
1 polymer ?
#
loop_
_entity_poly.entity_id
_entity_poly.type
_entity_poly.pdbx_seq_one_letter_code
_entity_poly.pdbx_strand_id
1 'polypeptide(L)'
;MTARTLLIVLAAASLGVCTLARAGTVGETHRVAHTPSAALRDAQHRDELRITVWYPAAGNVAETPLQIGPPEHPVFDAGSAAADAPFAPGRHPVILLSHGFGGTARIMAWFGTALARAGDVVIAVDHPGTNGRDPMTMTGGLLVWDRAVDLRVALDAAKDDALIGPHLDAQRVGVAGFSMGGLAALVSAGARVDIDHYIQFCRSHATDATCAAQAEAPDQTLAAREQALKAPAMAALAKHAGDDYAIPGVRAVFVMAPGGIEAMAPASLHTLDTPVSILLGEADPVAPPASNGKLAATLLPHATLKALPGVGHYDFLADCTAQGQQQEPICQHIRVPQQRTHATAIATAEAFFAGHL
;
A
#
# COMPACT_ATOMS: atom_id res chain seq x y z
N MET A 1 2.49 -20.72 77.57
CA MET A 1 3.52 -19.95 76.85
C MET A 1 3.44 -20.45 75.38
N THR A 2 2.73 -19.75 74.49
CA THR A 2 2.50 -20.12 73.08
C THR A 2 3.32 -19.19 72.24
N ALA A 3 4.33 -19.71 71.55
CA ALA A 3 5.14 -18.97 70.55
C ALA A 3 4.37 -18.80 69.23
N ARG A 4 4.15 -17.55 68.81
CA ARG A 4 3.61 -17.21 67.50
C ARG A 4 4.76 -17.02 66.49
N THR A 5 4.85 -17.91 65.54
CA THR A 5 5.80 -17.82 64.45
C THR A 5 5.25 -16.82 63.39
N LEU A 6 5.99 -15.75 63.14
CA LEU A 6 5.68 -14.74 62.14
C LEU A 6 6.24 -15.16 60.78
N LEU A 7 5.40 -15.49 59.80
CA LEU A 7 5.83 -15.73 58.42
C LEU A 7 5.96 -14.36 57.70
N ILE A 8 7.18 -14.02 57.31
CA ILE A 8 7.45 -12.89 56.43
C ILE A 8 7.38 -13.39 54.99
N VAL A 9 6.36 -12.94 54.24
CA VAL A 9 6.26 -13.18 52.81
C VAL A 9 7.02 -12.06 52.09
N LEU A 10 8.17 -12.39 51.47
CA LEU A 10 8.87 -11.50 50.56
C LEU A 10 8.17 -11.53 49.20
N ALA A 11 7.51 -10.44 48.84
CA ALA A 11 7.03 -10.21 47.49
C ALA A 11 8.21 -9.74 46.60
N ALA A 12 8.69 -10.61 45.72
CA ALA A 12 9.65 -10.23 44.69
C ALA A 12 8.93 -9.40 43.61
N ALA A 13 9.16 -8.10 43.61
CA ALA A 13 8.75 -7.23 42.52
C ALA A 13 9.68 -7.47 41.31
N SER A 14 9.20 -8.16 40.29
CA SER A 14 9.87 -8.25 38.99
C SER A 14 9.77 -6.90 38.28
N LEU A 15 10.84 -6.12 38.32
CA LEU A 15 11.04 -4.96 37.47
C LEU A 15 11.15 -5.46 36.00
N GLY A 16 10.07 -5.37 35.27
CA GLY A 16 10.10 -5.54 33.81
C GLY A 16 10.99 -4.45 33.21
N VAL A 17 12.18 -4.83 32.77
CA VAL A 17 13.04 -3.97 31.97
C VAL A 17 12.31 -3.74 30.65
N CYS A 18 11.66 -2.59 30.52
CA CYS A 18 11.15 -2.09 29.24
C CYS A 18 12.38 -1.78 28.38
N THR A 19 12.84 -2.75 27.60
CA THR A 19 13.83 -2.50 26.56
C THR A 19 13.17 -1.57 25.56
N LEU A 20 13.56 -0.29 25.58
CA LEU A 20 13.31 0.61 24.45
C LEU A 20 13.84 -0.11 23.21
N ALA A 21 12.93 -0.57 22.37
CA ALA A 21 13.27 -1.15 21.07
C ALA A 21 14.06 -0.06 20.33
N ARG A 22 15.37 -0.26 20.18
CA ARG A 22 16.23 0.61 19.40
C ARG A 22 15.71 0.51 17.98
N ALA A 23 15.32 1.63 17.35
CA ALA A 23 14.88 1.64 15.97
C ALA A 23 15.89 0.84 15.14
N GLY A 24 15.45 -0.30 14.60
CA GLY A 24 16.31 -1.23 13.88
C GLY A 24 16.80 -0.62 12.56
N THR A 25 17.94 -1.08 12.06
CA THR A 25 18.39 -0.78 10.70
C THR A 25 17.46 -1.45 9.70
N VAL A 26 17.14 -0.77 8.61
CA VAL A 26 16.32 -1.30 7.50
C VAL A 26 17.21 -1.71 6.34
N GLY A 27 17.03 -2.92 5.84
CA GLY A 27 17.60 -3.37 4.57
C GLY A 27 16.64 -3.10 3.40
N GLU A 28 17.20 -2.85 2.22
CA GLU A 28 16.45 -2.78 0.96
C GLU A 28 17.10 -3.71 -0.06
N THR A 29 16.29 -4.53 -0.75
CA THR A 29 16.74 -5.33 -1.87
C THR A 29 15.70 -5.33 -2.99
N HIS A 30 16.13 -5.63 -4.23
CA HIS A 30 15.28 -5.60 -5.41
C HIS A 30 15.24 -6.95 -6.10
N ARG A 31 14.08 -7.28 -6.68
CA ARG A 31 13.87 -8.48 -7.50
C ARG A 31 13.04 -8.13 -8.73
N VAL A 32 13.05 -9.00 -9.70
CA VAL A 32 12.15 -8.98 -10.85
C VAL A 32 11.50 -10.35 -10.93
N ALA A 33 10.18 -10.36 -10.97
CA ALA A 33 9.40 -11.54 -11.33
C ALA A 33 8.85 -11.39 -12.75
N HIS A 34 8.41 -12.50 -13.35
CA HIS A 34 7.84 -12.51 -14.70
C HIS A 34 6.40 -13.00 -14.64
N THR A 35 5.49 -12.25 -15.27
CA THR A 35 4.07 -12.61 -15.36
C THR A 35 3.45 -12.15 -16.67
N PRO A 36 2.67 -13.01 -17.35
CA PRO A 36 1.98 -12.63 -18.58
C PRO A 36 1.05 -11.42 -18.41
N SER A 37 0.46 -11.25 -17.22
CA SER A 37 -0.38 -10.09 -16.90
C SER A 37 0.39 -8.77 -16.98
N ALA A 38 1.69 -8.75 -16.63
CA ALA A 38 2.53 -7.56 -16.79
C ALA A 38 2.65 -7.17 -18.28
N ALA A 39 2.92 -8.12 -19.17
CA ALA A 39 3.07 -7.88 -20.60
C ALA A 39 1.80 -7.31 -21.26
N LEU A 40 0.62 -7.63 -20.74
CA LEU A 40 -0.64 -7.06 -21.23
C LEU A 40 -0.78 -5.57 -20.92
N ARG A 41 -0.19 -5.11 -19.83
CA ARG A 41 -0.35 -3.75 -19.29
C ARG A 41 0.86 -2.86 -19.57
N ASP A 42 2.05 -3.43 -19.74
CA ASP A 42 3.28 -2.68 -20.04
C ASP A 42 3.27 -2.16 -21.49
N ALA A 43 3.65 -0.89 -21.68
CA ALA A 43 3.66 -0.24 -22.99
C ALA A 43 4.65 -0.87 -24.00
N GLN A 44 5.70 -1.55 -23.52
CA GLN A 44 6.67 -2.28 -24.30
C GLN A 44 6.44 -3.80 -24.30
N HIS A 45 5.32 -4.26 -23.73
CA HIS A 45 4.95 -5.67 -23.58
C HIS A 45 5.99 -6.52 -22.83
N ARG A 46 6.72 -5.92 -21.87
CA ARG A 46 7.61 -6.65 -20.97
C ARG A 46 6.78 -7.40 -19.94
N ASP A 47 7.12 -8.63 -19.67
CA ASP A 47 6.49 -9.48 -18.66
C ASP A 47 7.06 -9.27 -17.25
N GLU A 48 7.89 -8.24 -17.07
CA GLU A 48 8.61 -7.92 -15.86
C GLU A 48 7.73 -7.23 -14.82
N LEU A 49 7.79 -7.73 -13.58
CA LEU A 49 7.25 -7.11 -12.39
C LEU A 49 8.41 -6.75 -11.46
N ARG A 50 8.68 -5.46 -11.30
CA ARG A 50 9.72 -4.97 -10.38
C ARG A 50 9.21 -5.04 -8.94
N ILE A 51 10.04 -5.61 -8.06
CA ILE A 51 9.75 -5.83 -6.65
C ILE A 51 10.82 -5.13 -5.82
N THR A 52 10.39 -4.36 -4.83
CA THR A 52 11.25 -3.80 -3.79
C THR A 52 10.88 -4.44 -2.46
N VAL A 53 11.87 -4.88 -1.70
CA VAL A 53 11.66 -5.48 -0.38
C VAL A 53 12.42 -4.68 0.66
N TRP A 54 11.70 -4.14 1.65
CA TRP A 54 12.27 -3.55 2.86
C TRP A 54 12.12 -4.53 4.01
N TYR A 55 13.14 -4.65 4.84
CA TYR A 55 13.18 -5.66 5.88
C TYR A 55 14.04 -5.25 7.07
N PRO A 56 13.80 -5.83 8.26
CA PRO A 56 14.69 -5.67 9.40
C PRO A 56 16.08 -6.19 9.06
N ALA A 57 17.11 -5.34 9.14
CA ALA A 57 18.49 -5.73 8.88
C ALA A 57 19.22 -6.12 10.16
N ALA A 58 20.16 -7.06 10.05
CA ALA A 58 21.02 -7.46 11.15
C ALA A 58 22.11 -6.42 11.41
N GLY A 59 22.36 -6.12 12.68
CA GLY A 59 23.46 -5.24 13.09
C GLY A 59 23.19 -3.75 12.82
N ASN A 60 24.24 -2.93 12.94
CA ASN A 60 24.21 -1.50 12.66
C ASN A 60 24.86 -1.25 11.30
N VAL A 61 24.13 -1.45 10.22
CA VAL A 61 24.58 -1.12 8.85
C VAL A 61 24.21 0.34 8.56
N ALA A 62 25.09 1.08 7.89
CA ALA A 62 24.81 2.46 7.51
C ALA A 62 23.69 2.50 6.47
N GLU A 63 22.62 3.22 6.76
CA GLU A 63 21.55 3.48 5.82
C GLU A 63 21.90 4.68 4.93
N THR A 64 21.47 4.64 3.68
CA THR A 64 21.54 5.76 2.73
C THR A 64 20.14 6.33 2.50
N PRO A 65 20.02 7.66 2.26
CA PRO A 65 18.73 8.26 1.92
C PRO A 65 18.10 7.65 0.67
N LEU A 66 16.79 7.40 0.74
CA LEU A 66 15.98 6.95 -0.39
C LEU A 66 15.30 8.16 -1.02
N GLN A 67 15.96 8.73 -2.03
CA GLN A 67 15.52 9.96 -2.69
C GLN A 67 14.96 9.70 -4.09
N ILE A 68 14.11 10.61 -4.56
CA ILE A 68 13.51 10.59 -5.90
C ILE A 68 13.83 11.91 -6.58
N GLY A 69 14.24 11.84 -7.85
CA GLY A 69 14.67 12.97 -8.67
C GLY A 69 16.16 12.91 -8.97
N PRO A 70 16.74 13.96 -9.58
CA PRO A 70 18.16 14.04 -9.85
C PRO A 70 18.99 13.95 -8.55
N PRO A 71 20.10 13.19 -8.52
CA PRO A 71 20.88 12.99 -7.29
C PRO A 71 21.32 14.29 -6.60
N GLU A 72 21.67 15.30 -7.38
CA GLU A 72 22.13 16.62 -6.87
C GLU A 72 20.95 17.50 -6.38
N HIS A 73 19.73 17.21 -6.84
CA HIS A 73 18.54 18.00 -6.59
C HIS A 73 17.32 17.08 -6.42
N PRO A 74 17.28 16.24 -5.38
CA PRO A 74 16.15 15.35 -5.17
C PRO A 74 14.88 16.15 -4.89
N VAL A 75 13.78 15.71 -5.45
CA VAL A 75 12.46 16.36 -5.29
C VAL A 75 11.64 15.74 -4.16
N PHE A 76 11.89 14.45 -3.83
CA PHE A 76 11.29 13.80 -2.67
C PHE A 76 12.34 13.11 -1.81
N ASP A 77 12.09 13.09 -0.50
CA ASP A 77 12.77 12.26 0.48
C ASP A 77 11.79 11.16 0.95
N ALA A 78 12.14 9.92 0.70
CA ALA A 78 11.31 8.76 0.97
C ALA A 78 11.83 7.89 2.14
N GLY A 79 12.74 8.40 2.96
CA GLY A 79 13.31 7.69 4.10
C GLY A 79 14.72 7.18 3.85
N SER A 80 15.11 6.10 4.51
CA SER A 80 16.46 5.52 4.39
C SER A 80 16.46 4.01 4.54
N ALA A 81 17.42 3.35 3.87
CA ALA A 81 17.68 1.91 4.01
C ALA A 81 19.15 1.58 3.64
N ALA A 82 19.63 0.43 4.07
CA ALA A 82 20.91 -0.13 3.70
C ALA A 82 20.72 -1.14 2.55
N ALA A 83 21.36 -0.88 1.39
CA ALA A 83 21.26 -1.76 0.23
C ALA A 83 21.83 -3.16 0.54
N ASP A 84 21.04 -4.19 0.24
CA ASP A 84 21.38 -5.61 0.36
C ASP A 84 21.99 -6.00 1.73
N ALA A 85 21.58 -5.31 2.81
CA ALA A 85 22.03 -5.62 4.14
C ALA A 85 21.59 -7.04 4.56
N PRO A 86 22.33 -7.75 5.44
CA PRO A 86 21.89 -9.04 5.95
C PRO A 86 20.55 -8.92 6.70
N PHE A 87 19.65 -9.88 6.50
CA PHE A 87 18.38 -9.94 7.23
C PHE A 87 18.60 -10.15 8.74
N ALA A 88 17.78 -9.52 9.55
CA ALA A 88 17.70 -9.84 10.97
C ALA A 88 17.27 -11.31 11.15
N PRO A 89 17.79 -12.02 12.18
CA PRO A 89 17.42 -13.40 12.43
C PRO A 89 15.92 -13.59 12.71
N GLY A 90 15.37 -14.73 12.29
CA GLY A 90 13.98 -15.09 12.54
C GLY A 90 13.08 -14.95 11.32
N ARG A 91 11.77 -15.15 11.56
CA ARG A 91 10.72 -14.96 10.58
C ARG A 91 9.88 -13.75 10.99
N HIS A 92 9.55 -12.94 10.02
CA HIS A 92 8.88 -11.65 10.18
C HIS A 92 7.51 -11.66 9.50
N PRO A 93 6.51 -10.96 10.02
CA PRO A 93 5.25 -10.75 9.30
C PRO A 93 5.53 -10.11 7.95
N VAL A 94 4.65 -10.38 7.00
CA VAL A 94 4.79 -9.87 5.62
C VAL A 94 3.70 -8.85 5.35
N ILE A 95 4.09 -7.67 4.88
CA ILE A 95 3.16 -6.65 4.39
C ILE A 95 3.36 -6.48 2.89
N LEU A 96 2.33 -6.78 2.11
CA LEU A 96 2.29 -6.44 0.69
C LEU A 96 1.89 -4.98 0.54
N LEU A 97 2.64 -4.19 -0.23
CA LEU A 97 2.39 -2.75 -0.35
C LEU A 97 2.15 -2.35 -1.81
N SER A 98 0.98 -1.72 -2.05
CA SER A 98 0.56 -1.22 -3.35
C SER A 98 0.52 0.31 -3.39
N HIS A 99 1.23 0.91 -4.35
CA HIS A 99 1.24 2.36 -4.59
C HIS A 99 -0.01 2.87 -5.29
N GLY A 100 -0.25 4.18 -5.29
CA GLY A 100 -1.31 4.85 -6.04
C GLY A 100 -1.11 4.81 -7.57
N PHE A 101 -2.09 5.34 -8.33
CA PHE A 101 -1.94 5.54 -9.77
C PHE A 101 -0.77 6.51 -10.04
N GLY A 102 0.09 6.20 -11.00
CA GLY A 102 1.28 7.00 -11.29
C GLY A 102 2.39 6.95 -10.25
N GLY A 103 2.20 6.23 -9.13
CA GLY A 103 3.21 6.07 -8.10
C GLY A 103 4.25 4.99 -8.42
N THR A 104 5.09 4.67 -7.44
CA THR A 104 6.08 3.59 -7.46
C THR A 104 6.25 3.01 -6.07
N ALA A 105 6.91 1.86 -5.94
CA ALA A 105 7.34 1.38 -4.63
C ALA A 105 8.17 2.46 -3.90
N ARG A 106 9.07 3.14 -4.61
CA ARG A 106 9.95 4.18 -4.05
C ARG A 106 9.21 5.35 -3.41
N ILE A 107 8.10 5.85 -4.00
CA ILE A 107 7.35 6.97 -3.42
C ILE A 107 6.65 6.59 -2.10
N MET A 108 6.45 5.27 -1.85
CA MET A 108 5.89 4.72 -0.63
C MET A 108 6.96 4.21 0.36
N ALA A 109 8.25 4.40 0.06
CA ALA A 109 9.32 3.85 0.87
C ALA A 109 9.34 4.43 2.30
N TRP A 110 8.87 5.66 2.52
CA TRP A 110 8.71 6.26 3.85
C TRP A 110 7.85 5.38 4.78
N PHE A 111 6.79 4.78 4.23
CA PHE A 111 5.89 3.89 4.96
C PHE A 111 6.46 2.47 5.03
N GLY A 112 6.97 1.94 3.91
CA GLY A 112 7.56 0.61 3.85
C GLY A 112 8.77 0.44 4.78
N THR A 113 9.67 1.42 4.81
CA THR A 113 10.84 1.40 5.71
C THR A 113 10.46 1.56 7.18
N ALA A 114 9.40 2.32 7.49
CA ALA A 114 8.90 2.44 8.86
C ALA A 114 8.37 1.10 9.38
N LEU A 115 7.54 0.39 8.61
CA LEU A 115 7.05 -0.95 8.98
C LEU A 115 8.19 -1.97 9.07
N ALA A 116 9.18 -1.91 8.17
CA ALA A 116 10.37 -2.75 8.27
C ALA A 116 11.17 -2.47 9.55
N ARG A 117 11.26 -1.22 9.95
CA ARG A 117 11.89 -0.79 11.22
C ARG A 117 11.12 -1.29 12.44
N ALA A 118 9.80 -1.46 12.32
CA ALA A 118 8.93 -2.05 13.33
C ALA A 118 9.04 -3.59 13.41
N GLY A 119 9.64 -4.24 12.41
CA GLY A 119 9.89 -5.68 12.43
C GLY A 119 9.24 -6.48 11.30
N ASP A 120 8.56 -5.83 10.36
CA ASP A 120 7.89 -6.49 9.24
C ASP A 120 8.81 -6.63 8.01
N VAL A 121 8.56 -7.59 7.14
CA VAL A 121 9.09 -7.61 5.77
C VAL A 121 8.03 -7.01 4.85
N VAL A 122 8.37 -5.90 4.20
CA VAL A 122 7.47 -5.19 3.29
C VAL A 122 7.85 -5.47 1.85
N ILE A 123 6.92 -6.05 1.08
CA ILE A 123 7.10 -6.38 -0.33
C ILE A 123 6.24 -5.42 -1.15
N ALA A 124 6.89 -4.52 -1.88
CA ALA A 124 6.23 -3.55 -2.74
C ALA A 124 6.53 -3.83 -4.20
N VAL A 125 5.63 -3.43 -5.09
CA VAL A 125 5.77 -3.62 -6.54
C VAL A 125 5.61 -2.30 -7.29
N ASP A 126 6.19 -2.20 -8.49
CA ASP A 126 5.84 -1.18 -9.47
C ASP A 126 4.84 -1.80 -10.45
N HIS A 127 3.56 -1.43 -10.35
CA HIS A 127 2.50 -2.03 -11.15
C HIS A 127 2.61 -1.66 -12.64
N PRO A 128 2.73 -2.64 -13.56
CA PRO A 128 2.86 -2.38 -14.99
C PRO A 128 1.69 -1.55 -15.55
N GLY A 129 2.00 -0.58 -16.40
CA GLY A 129 1.05 0.31 -17.05
C GLY A 129 0.39 1.36 -16.15
N THR A 130 0.72 1.39 -14.85
CA THR A 130 0.19 2.40 -13.89
C THR A 130 1.24 2.87 -12.88
N ASN A 131 2.52 2.61 -13.14
CA ASN A 131 3.62 3.14 -12.32
C ASN A 131 4.27 4.36 -12.99
N GLY A 132 4.88 5.24 -12.19
CA GLY A 132 5.48 6.48 -12.66
C GLY A 132 6.85 6.35 -13.33
N ARG A 133 7.35 5.14 -13.53
CA ARG A 133 8.64 4.88 -14.22
C ARG A 133 8.47 4.56 -15.68
N ASP A 134 7.31 4.04 -16.07
CA ASP A 134 6.98 3.59 -17.42
C ASP A 134 5.78 4.37 -17.96
N PRO A 135 5.58 4.42 -19.29
CA PRO A 135 4.40 5.06 -19.86
C PRO A 135 3.11 4.44 -19.32
N MET A 136 2.15 5.29 -18.95
CA MET A 136 0.81 4.85 -18.57
C MET A 136 0.11 4.22 -19.76
N THR A 137 -0.68 3.16 -19.51
CA THR A 137 -1.46 2.50 -20.55
C THR A 137 -2.94 2.47 -20.18
N MET A 138 -3.81 2.54 -21.18
CA MET A 138 -5.26 2.36 -20.98
C MET A 138 -5.57 0.98 -20.38
N THR A 139 -4.85 -0.05 -20.83
CA THR A 139 -4.99 -1.42 -20.29
C THR A 139 -4.64 -1.48 -18.82
N GLY A 140 -3.51 -0.88 -18.41
CA GLY A 140 -3.12 -0.80 -17.00
C GLY A 140 -4.17 -0.08 -16.14
N GLY A 141 -4.72 1.03 -16.65
CA GLY A 141 -5.75 1.80 -15.96
C GLY A 141 -7.11 1.10 -15.85
N LEU A 142 -7.41 0.16 -16.76
CA LEU A 142 -8.66 -0.60 -16.76
C LEU A 142 -8.57 -1.91 -15.99
N LEU A 143 -7.45 -2.65 -16.06
CA LEU A 143 -7.28 -3.95 -15.40
C LEU A 143 -6.82 -3.78 -13.93
N VAL A 144 -7.56 -2.99 -13.16
CA VAL A 144 -7.18 -2.61 -11.78
C VAL A 144 -7.08 -3.80 -10.82
N TRP A 145 -7.79 -4.90 -11.07
CA TRP A 145 -7.72 -6.14 -10.30
C TRP A 145 -6.39 -6.88 -10.47
N ASP A 146 -5.72 -6.71 -11.60
CA ASP A 146 -4.41 -7.32 -11.86
C ASP A 146 -3.32 -6.82 -10.90
N ARG A 147 -3.56 -5.70 -10.20
CA ARG A 147 -2.67 -5.24 -9.12
C ARG A 147 -2.63 -6.24 -7.95
N ALA A 148 -3.73 -6.94 -7.67
CA ALA A 148 -3.73 -8.03 -6.68
C ALA A 148 -2.96 -9.26 -7.20
N VAL A 149 -3.03 -9.53 -8.52
CA VAL A 149 -2.18 -10.57 -9.15
C VAL A 149 -0.70 -10.23 -9.00
N ASP A 150 -0.32 -8.97 -9.23
CA ASP A 150 1.08 -8.52 -9.04
C ASP A 150 1.56 -8.74 -7.61
N LEU A 151 0.75 -8.37 -6.61
CA LEU A 151 1.10 -8.59 -5.20
C LEU A 151 1.26 -10.06 -4.87
N ARG A 152 0.41 -10.94 -5.42
CA ARG A 152 0.54 -12.40 -5.25
C ARG A 152 1.81 -12.93 -5.90
N VAL A 153 2.10 -12.52 -7.14
CA VAL A 153 3.32 -12.93 -7.86
C VAL A 153 4.57 -12.48 -7.08
N ALA A 154 4.56 -11.26 -6.55
CA ALA A 154 5.67 -10.75 -5.75
C ALA A 154 5.86 -11.52 -4.44
N LEU A 155 4.77 -11.88 -3.75
CA LEU A 155 4.81 -12.70 -2.55
C LEU A 155 5.36 -14.10 -2.84
N ASP A 156 4.91 -14.73 -3.92
CA ASP A 156 5.36 -16.08 -4.29
C ASP A 156 6.83 -16.05 -4.71
N ALA A 157 7.26 -15.08 -5.52
CA ALA A 157 8.66 -14.89 -5.86
C ALA A 157 9.55 -14.66 -4.64
N ALA A 158 9.07 -13.89 -3.64
CA ALA A 158 9.82 -13.66 -2.40
C ALA A 158 9.90 -14.91 -1.51
N LYS A 159 8.86 -15.75 -1.48
CA LYS A 159 8.89 -17.05 -0.78
C LYS A 159 9.90 -18.01 -1.37
N ASP A 160 10.03 -18.02 -2.71
CA ASP A 160 10.93 -18.91 -3.45
C ASP A 160 12.37 -18.38 -3.49
N ASP A 161 12.59 -17.10 -3.14
CA ASP A 161 13.94 -16.51 -3.09
C ASP A 161 14.76 -17.06 -1.93
N ALA A 162 15.96 -17.55 -2.23
CA ALA A 162 16.84 -18.22 -1.25
C ALA A 162 17.31 -17.31 -0.11
N LEU A 163 17.33 -15.97 -0.32
CA LEU A 163 17.75 -14.99 0.69
C LEU A 163 16.57 -14.43 1.45
N ILE A 164 15.41 -14.23 0.82
CA ILE A 164 14.24 -13.59 1.42
C ILE A 164 13.34 -14.64 2.09
N GLY A 165 13.03 -15.75 1.40
CA GLY A 165 12.06 -16.76 1.83
C GLY A 165 12.25 -17.30 3.24
N PRO A 166 13.49 -17.61 3.69
CA PRO A 166 13.74 -18.08 5.07
C PRO A 166 13.29 -17.12 6.17
N HIS A 167 13.17 -15.81 5.85
CA HIS A 167 12.80 -14.75 6.80
C HIS A 167 11.32 -14.37 6.76
N LEU A 168 10.51 -14.95 5.86
CA LEU A 168 9.09 -14.66 5.77
C LEU A 168 8.25 -15.55 6.68
N ASP A 169 7.35 -14.96 7.46
CA ASP A 169 6.27 -15.67 8.11
C ASP A 169 5.00 -15.64 7.23
N ALA A 170 4.89 -16.62 6.35
CA ALA A 170 3.77 -16.74 5.42
C ALA A 170 2.40 -16.98 6.09
N GLN A 171 2.36 -17.19 7.41
CA GLN A 171 1.12 -17.30 8.19
C GLN A 171 0.64 -15.93 8.69
N ARG A 172 1.47 -14.90 8.62
CA ARG A 172 1.18 -13.54 9.06
C ARG A 172 1.35 -12.58 7.88
N VAL A 173 0.34 -12.52 7.00
CA VAL A 173 0.35 -11.68 5.81
C VAL A 173 -0.69 -10.58 5.94
N GLY A 174 -0.26 -9.34 5.84
CA GLY A 174 -1.10 -8.16 5.69
C GLY A 174 -0.94 -7.53 4.31
N VAL A 175 -1.88 -6.68 3.94
CA VAL A 175 -1.78 -5.86 2.73
C VAL A 175 -1.99 -4.41 3.08
N ALA A 176 -1.16 -3.53 2.54
CA ALA A 176 -1.32 -2.09 2.65
C ALA A 176 -1.40 -1.44 1.26
N GLY A 177 -2.10 -0.31 1.16
CA GLY A 177 -2.17 0.40 -0.10
C GLY A 177 -2.56 1.86 0.04
N PHE A 178 -2.08 2.67 -0.90
CA PHE A 178 -2.40 4.08 -1.02
C PHE A 178 -3.22 4.33 -2.29
N SER A 179 -4.30 5.13 -2.20
CA SER A 179 -5.12 5.53 -3.36
C SER A 179 -5.64 4.30 -4.13
N MET A 180 -5.35 4.16 -5.43
CA MET A 180 -5.64 2.94 -6.21
C MET A 180 -4.97 1.68 -5.61
N GLY A 181 -3.87 1.83 -4.88
CA GLY A 181 -3.29 0.73 -4.10
C GLY A 181 -4.20 0.27 -2.96
N GLY A 182 -5.05 1.15 -2.44
CA GLY A 182 -6.09 0.79 -1.47
C GLY A 182 -7.16 -0.12 -2.09
N LEU A 183 -7.59 0.16 -3.34
CA LEU A 183 -8.43 -0.76 -4.10
C LEU A 183 -7.73 -2.12 -4.26
N ALA A 184 -6.46 -2.13 -4.69
CA ALA A 184 -5.70 -3.36 -4.87
C ALA A 184 -5.59 -4.17 -3.57
N ALA A 185 -5.41 -3.49 -2.42
CA ALA A 185 -5.36 -4.13 -1.11
C ALA A 185 -6.69 -4.81 -0.73
N LEU A 186 -7.82 -4.14 -0.99
CA LEU A 186 -9.15 -4.72 -0.76
C LEU A 186 -9.43 -5.90 -1.70
N VAL A 187 -9.05 -5.80 -2.99
CA VAL A 187 -9.16 -6.91 -3.95
C VAL A 187 -8.29 -8.10 -3.52
N SER A 188 -7.09 -7.84 -2.99
CA SER A 188 -6.21 -8.88 -2.43
C SER A 188 -6.79 -9.60 -1.22
N ALA A 189 -7.78 -9.01 -0.55
CA ALA A 189 -8.51 -9.62 0.57
C ALA A 189 -9.83 -10.28 0.15
N GLY A 190 -10.25 -10.16 -1.13
CA GLY A 190 -11.44 -10.81 -1.68
C GLY A 190 -12.56 -9.89 -2.15
N ALA A 191 -12.39 -8.56 -2.06
CA ALA A 191 -13.32 -7.65 -2.71
C ALA A 191 -13.28 -7.83 -4.24
N ARG A 192 -14.42 -7.61 -4.91
CA ARG A 192 -14.57 -7.81 -6.35
C ARG A 192 -14.69 -6.47 -7.07
N VAL A 193 -14.12 -6.37 -8.26
CA VAL A 193 -14.29 -5.21 -9.14
C VAL A 193 -15.58 -5.35 -9.94
N ASP A 194 -16.29 -4.24 -10.09
CA ASP A 194 -17.49 -4.10 -10.90
C ASP A 194 -17.37 -2.86 -11.80
N ILE A 195 -16.95 -3.10 -13.05
CA ILE A 195 -16.74 -2.03 -14.04
C ILE A 195 -18.05 -1.35 -14.40
N ASP A 196 -19.15 -2.11 -14.51
CA ASP A 196 -20.45 -1.57 -14.89
C ASP A 196 -21.00 -0.66 -13.81
N HIS A 197 -20.82 -1.03 -12.52
CA HIS A 197 -21.16 -0.16 -11.39
C HIS A 197 -20.39 1.16 -11.45
N TYR A 198 -19.07 1.10 -11.66
CA TYR A 198 -18.24 2.29 -11.80
C TYR A 198 -18.70 3.22 -12.92
N ILE A 199 -18.96 2.67 -14.12
CA ILE A 199 -19.42 3.46 -15.26
C ILE A 199 -20.78 4.09 -14.99
N GLN A 200 -21.72 3.35 -14.39
CA GLN A 200 -23.03 3.85 -14.03
C GLN A 200 -22.93 4.97 -12.98
N PHE A 201 -22.09 4.79 -11.95
CA PHE A 201 -21.81 5.84 -10.97
C PHE A 201 -21.30 7.10 -11.66
N CYS A 202 -20.28 7.00 -12.49
CA CYS A 202 -19.67 8.15 -13.15
C CYS A 202 -20.58 8.85 -14.16
N ARG A 203 -21.50 8.14 -14.79
CA ARG A 203 -22.54 8.76 -15.63
C ARG A 203 -23.54 9.60 -14.84
N SER A 204 -23.83 9.19 -13.61
CA SER A 204 -24.77 9.90 -12.72
C SER A 204 -24.09 10.94 -11.82
N HIS A 205 -22.78 10.86 -11.62
CA HIS A 205 -21.98 11.73 -10.75
C HIS A 205 -20.76 12.29 -11.50
N ALA A 206 -20.97 12.85 -12.70
CA ALA A 206 -19.89 13.26 -13.60
C ALA A 206 -18.92 14.32 -13.01
N THR A 207 -19.30 15.00 -11.95
CA THR A 207 -18.46 15.98 -11.26
C THR A 207 -17.67 15.38 -10.09
N ASP A 208 -17.86 14.10 -9.76
CA ASP A 208 -17.06 13.43 -8.73
C ASP A 208 -15.64 13.19 -9.28
N ALA A 209 -14.62 13.56 -8.51
CA ALA A 209 -13.24 13.45 -8.93
C ALA A 209 -12.79 11.98 -9.17
N THR A 210 -13.45 11.01 -8.55
CA THR A 210 -13.25 9.57 -8.81
C THR A 210 -13.46 9.22 -10.30
N CYS A 211 -14.29 10.00 -11.00
CA CYS A 211 -14.64 9.80 -12.41
C CYS A 211 -13.72 10.55 -13.38
N ALA A 212 -12.96 11.50 -12.88
CA ALA A 212 -12.03 12.29 -13.70
C ALA A 212 -10.84 11.46 -14.18
N ALA A 213 -10.26 11.85 -15.30
CA ALA A 213 -8.94 11.36 -15.69
C ALA A 213 -7.91 11.84 -14.67
N GLN A 214 -6.99 10.96 -14.28
CA GLN A 214 -5.90 11.34 -13.38
C GLN A 214 -4.90 12.25 -14.11
N ALA A 215 -4.23 13.13 -13.38
CA ALA A 215 -3.26 14.07 -13.96
C ALA A 215 -2.12 13.36 -14.71
N GLU A 216 -1.75 12.16 -14.26
CA GLU A 216 -0.71 11.31 -14.82
C GLU A 216 -1.14 10.64 -16.15
N ALA A 217 -2.44 10.58 -16.45
CA ALA A 217 -3.01 10.01 -17.68
C ALA A 217 -4.25 10.78 -18.12
N PRO A 218 -4.10 12.05 -18.55
CA PRO A 218 -5.22 12.95 -18.85
C PRO A 218 -6.07 12.50 -20.03
N ASP A 219 -5.55 11.64 -20.88
CA ASP A 219 -6.25 11.01 -22.01
C ASP A 219 -7.18 9.86 -21.58
N GLN A 220 -7.02 9.31 -20.38
CA GLN A 220 -7.87 8.24 -19.85
C GLN A 220 -9.20 8.78 -19.27
N THR A 221 -9.91 9.57 -20.06
CA THR A 221 -11.24 10.08 -19.70
C THR A 221 -12.26 8.95 -19.56
N LEU A 222 -13.41 9.19 -18.92
CA LEU A 222 -14.49 8.20 -18.83
C LEU A 222 -14.90 7.71 -20.23
N ALA A 223 -15.06 8.64 -21.20
CA ALA A 223 -15.42 8.31 -22.58
C ALA A 223 -14.35 7.42 -23.26
N ALA A 224 -13.07 7.71 -23.04
CA ALA A 224 -11.97 6.91 -23.57
C ALA A 224 -11.95 5.49 -22.97
N ARG A 225 -12.17 5.37 -21.64
CA ARG A 225 -12.29 4.08 -20.95
C ARG A 225 -13.48 3.26 -21.48
N GLU A 226 -14.66 3.89 -21.63
CA GLU A 226 -15.83 3.24 -22.22
C GLU A 226 -15.59 2.78 -23.67
N GLN A 227 -14.89 3.59 -24.45
CA GLN A 227 -14.54 3.22 -25.83
C GLN A 227 -13.56 2.06 -25.87
N ALA A 228 -12.55 2.05 -25.00
CA ALA A 228 -11.58 0.95 -24.88
C ALA A 228 -12.26 -0.37 -24.49
N LEU A 229 -13.23 -0.34 -23.57
CA LEU A 229 -13.99 -1.51 -23.15
C LEU A 229 -14.85 -2.15 -24.25
N LYS A 230 -15.16 -1.41 -25.33
CA LYS A 230 -15.88 -1.95 -26.51
C LYS A 230 -14.97 -2.76 -27.44
N ALA A 231 -13.65 -2.60 -27.35
CA ALA A 231 -12.72 -3.37 -28.16
C ALA A 231 -12.79 -4.87 -27.76
N PRO A 232 -12.90 -5.81 -28.73
CA PRO A 232 -13.11 -7.23 -28.40
C PRO A 232 -12.10 -7.84 -27.43
N ALA A 233 -10.81 -7.48 -27.57
CA ALA A 233 -9.76 -7.96 -26.69
C ALA A 233 -9.95 -7.44 -25.25
N MET A 234 -10.25 -6.13 -25.07
CA MET A 234 -10.48 -5.55 -23.76
C MET A 234 -11.79 -6.06 -23.14
N ALA A 235 -12.85 -6.20 -23.93
CA ALA A 235 -14.12 -6.76 -23.48
C ALA A 235 -13.96 -8.22 -22.97
N ALA A 236 -13.07 -9.00 -23.59
CA ALA A 236 -12.75 -10.34 -23.13
C ALA A 236 -12.04 -10.32 -21.76
N LEU A 237 -11.06 -9.41 -21.57
CA LEU A 237 -10.36 -9.24 -20.30
C LEU A 237 -11.30 -8.70 -19.21
N ALA A 238 -12.15 -7.73 -19.53
CA ALA A 238 -13.08 -7.11 -18.59
C ALA A 238 -14.09 -8.10 -17.95
N LYS A 239 -14.37 -9.24 -18.60
CA LYS A 239 -15.20 -10.31 -18.02
C LYS A 239 -14.63 -10.90 -16.74
N HIS A 240 -13.33 -10.76 -16.54
CA HIS A 240 -12.62 -11.25 -15.35
C HIS A 240 -12.57 -10.24 -14.20
N ALA A 241 -13.10 -9.03 -14.36
CA ALA A 241 -13.05 -8.00 -13.33
C ALA A 241 -13.63 -8.47 -11.97
N GLY A 242 -14.74 -9.24 -12.01
CA GLY A 242 -15.42 -9.77 -10.83
C GLY A 242 -14.89 -11.12 -10.32
N ASP A 243 -13.82 -11.67 -10.89
CA ASP A 243 -13.23 -12.93 -10.44
C ASP A 243 -12.57 -12.78 -9.05
N ASP A 244 -12.24 -13.92 -8.42
CA ASP A 244 -11.58 -13.96 -7.13
C ASP A 244 -10.06 -13.77 -7.27
N TYR A 245 -9.58 -12.65 -6.77
CA TYR A 245 -8.16 -12.34 -6.71
C TYR A 245 -7.61 -12.31 -5.27
N ALA A 246 -8.36 -12.88 -4.31
CA ALA A 246 -7.89 -12.98 -2.94
C ALA A 246 -6.54 -13.70 -2.87
N ILE A 247 -5.63 -13.14 -2.10
CA ILE A 247 -4.35 -13.77 -1.78
C ILE A 247 -4.56 -14.65 -0.55
N PRO A 248 -4.39 -15.98 -0.66
CA PRO A 248 -4.57 -16.87 0.48
C PRO A 248 -3.69 -16.48 1.66
N GLY A 249 -4.29 -16.40 2.86
CA GLY A 249 -3.56 -16.10 4.08
C GLY A 249 -3.47 -14.60 4.43
N VAL A 250 -4.07 -13.71 3.64
CA VAL A 250 -4.22 -12.29 4.03
C VAL A 250 -5.14 -12.19 5.24
N ARG A 251 -4.66 -11.56 6.31
CA ARG A 251 -5.34 -11.47 7.62
C ARG A 251 -5.75 -10.05 8.00
N ALA A 252 -5.18 -9.03 7.37
CA ALA A 252 -5.43 -7.63 7.70
C ALA A 252 -5.16 -6.73 6.49
N VAL A 253 -5.95 -5.67 6.34
CA VAL A 253 -5.81 -4.68 5.25
C VAL A 253 -5.73 -3.28 5.84
N PHE A 254 -4.68 -2.53 5.47
CA PHE A 254 -4.51 -1.13 5.84
C PHE A 254 -4.52 -0.26 4.59
N VAL A 255 -5.45 0.71 4.51
CA VAL A 255 -5.56 1.57 3.33
C VAL A 255 -5.44 3.06 3.68
N MET A 256 -4.64 3.78 2.91
CA MET A 256 -4.45 5.23 3.00
C MET A 256 -5.12 5.92 1.82
N ALA A 257 -6.02 6.87 2.10
CA ALA A 257 -6.76 7.62 1.09
C ALA A 257 -7.23 6.72 -0.08
N PRO A 258 -7.93 5.58 0.19
CA PRO A 258 -8.29 4.62 -0.85
C PRO A 258 -9.10 5.31 -1.95
N GLY A 259 -8.75 5.03 -3.21
CA GLY A 259 -9.46 5.53 -4.40
C GLY A 259 -10.12 4.40 -5.18
N GLY A 260 -11.17 4.72 -5.94
CA GLY A 260 -11.84 3.77 -6.82
C GLY A 260 -12.79 2.80 -6.10
N ILE A 261 -13.31 3.16 -4.95
CA ILE A 261 -14.25 2.29 -4.19
C ILE A 261 -15.54 2.06 -5.00
N GLU A 262 -15.99 3.04 -5.77
CA GLU A 262 -17.14 2.89 -6.68
C GLU A 262 -16.86 1.94 -7.86
N ALA A 263 -15.63 1.49 -8.06
CA ALA A 263 -15.30 0.42 -9.00
C ALA A 263 -15.40 -0.99 -8.37
N MET A 264 -15.88 -1.11 -7.14
CA MET A 264 -16.05 -2.38 -6.45
C MET A 264 -17.52 -2.77 -6.38
N ALA A 265 -17.79 -4.08 -6.43
CA ALA A 265 -19.10 -4.63 -6.18
C ALA A 265 -19.48 -4.46 -4.70
N PRO A 266 -20.51 -3.65 -4.34
CA PRO A 266 -20.86 -3.40 -2.94
C PRO A 266 -21.14 -4.67 -2.14
N ALA A 267 -21.76 -5.67 -2.78
CA ALA A 267 -22.04 -6.95 -2.14
C ALA A 267 -20.77 -7.68 -1.67
N SER A 268 -19.66 -7.57 -2.41
CA SER A 268 -18.39 -8.20 -2.03
C SER A 268 -17.72 -7.49 -0.84
N LEU A 269 -17.90 -6.17 -0.73
CA LEU A 269 -17.43 -5.41 0.42
C LEU A 269 -18.22 -5.76 1.69
N HIS A 270 -19.54 -5.92 1.59
CA HIS A 270 -20.40 -6.33 2.72
C HIS A 270 -20.08 -7.71 3.28
N THR A 271 -19.46 -8.58 2.49
CA THR A 271 -19.12 -9.96 2.90
C THR A 271 -17.64 -10.14 3.19
N LEU A 272 -16.84 -9.08 3.20
CA LEU A 272 -15.42 -9.15 3.47
C LEU A 272 -15.15 -9.27 4.98
N ASP A 273 -14.80 -10.46 5.44
CA ASP A 273 -14.54 -10.73 6.86
C ASP A 273 -13.16 -10.24 7.35
N THR A 274 -12.23 -9.98 6.43
CA THR A 274 -10.89 -9.51 6.77
C THR A 274 -10.97 -8.12 7.43
N PRO A 275 -10.36 -7.90 8.61
CA PRO A 275 -10.28 -6.60 9.25
C PRO A 275 -9.63 -5.55 8.34
N VAL A 276 -10.23 -4.36 8.26
CA VAL A 276 -9.76 -3.25 7.43
C VAL A 276 -9.56 -2.01 8.29
N SER A 277 -8.38 -1.39 8.23
CA SER A 277 -8.15 -0.06 8.80
C SER A 277 -8.03 0.97 7.69
N ILE A 278 -8.88 1.99 7.72
CA ILE A 278 -8.96 3.06 6.72
C ILE A 278 -8.44 4.35 7.34
N LEU A 279 -7.42 4.93 6.74
CA LEU A 279 -6.92 6.27 7.04
C LEU A 279 -7.16 7.18 5.84
N LEU A 280 -7.79 8.32 6.01
CA LEU A 280 -8.05 9.27 4.93
C LEU A 280 -7.83 10.73 5.33
N GLY A 281 -7.61 11.58 4.35
CA GLY A 281 -7.62 13.03 4.52
C GLY A 281 -9.02 13.60 4.26
N GLU A 282 -9.52 14.45 5.15
CA GLU A 282 -10.85 15.06 4.97
C GLU A 282 -10.90 16.10 3.85
N ALA A 283 -9.74 16.65 3.48
CA ALA A 283 -9.61 17.64 2.41
C ALA A 283 -9.10 17.04 1.09
N ASP A 284 -9.26 15.74 0.89
CA ASP A 284 -8.80 15.02 -0.31
C ASP A 284 -9.68 15.36 -1.52
N PRO A 285 -9.11 16.06 -2.54
CA PRO A 285 -9.85 16.41 -3.76
C PRO A 285 -9.72 15.36 -4.87
N VAL A 286 -8.81 14.37 -4.73
CA VAL A 286 -8.51 13.34 -5.75
C VAL A 286 -9.34 12.09 -5.52
N ALA A 287 -9.37 11.62 -4.27
CA ALA A 287 -10.24 10.53 -3.83
C ALA A 287 -11.24 11.08 -2.78
N PRO A 288 -12.32 11.76 -3.22
CA PRO A 288 -13.25 12.38 -2.29
C PRO A 288 -13.71 11.38 -1.22
N PRO A 289 -13.63 11.75 0.07
CA PRO A 289 -13.95 10.81 1.14
C PRO A 289 -15.35 10.19 1.04
N ALA A 290 -16.31 10.92 0.53
CA ALA A 290 -17.72 10.49 0.46
C ALA A 290 -17.92 9.31 -0.50
N SER A 291 -17.28 9.33 -1.67
CA SER A 291 -17.35 8.28 -2.70
C SER A 291 -16.23 7.23 -2.58
N ASN A 292 -15.34 7.37 -1.57
CA ASN A 292 -14.21 6.48 -1.39
C ASN A 292 -14.09 5.99 0.06
N GLY A 293 -13.17 6.53 0.88
CA GLY A 293 -12.84 5.94 2.18
C GLY A 293 -14.01 5.92 3.18
N LYS A 294 -14.89 6.94 3.19
CA LYS A 294 -16.10 6.93 4.03
C LYS A 294 -17.12 5.91 3.52
N LEU A 295 -17.30 5.82 2.20
CA LEU A 295 -18.15 4.80 1.60
C LEU A 295 -17.64 3.39 1.95
N ALA A 296 -16.33 3.12 1.77
CA ALA A 296 -15.74 1.85 2.14
C ALA A 296 -16.03 1.50 3.62
N ALA A 297 -15.89 2.46 4.52
CA ALA A 297 -16.17 2.26 5.95
C ALA A 297 -17.63 1.91 6.24
N THR A 298 -18.58 2.33 5.41
CA THR A 298 -20.00 1.96 5.57
C THR A 298 -20.34 0.58 5.00
N LEU A 299 -19.57 0.14 4.00
CA LEU A 299 -19.81 -1.13 3.31
C LEU A 299 -19.08 -2.31 3.97
N LEU A 300 -17.93 -2.08 4.60
CA LEU A 300 -17.10 -3.11 5.20
C LEU A 300 -17.55 -3.41 6.65
N PRO A 301 -17.86 -4.68 7.00
CA PRO A 301 -18.39 -5.03 8.32
C PRO A 301 -17.36 -4.85 9.46
N HIS A 302 -16.07 -4.99 9.15
CA HIS A 302 -14.98 -4.94 10.13
C HIS A 302 -13.98 -3.82 9.82
N ALA A 303 -14.48 -2.65 9.38
CA ALA A 303 -13.66 -1.49 9.12
C ALA A 303 -13.52 -0.58 10.33
N THR A 304 -12.31 -0.07 10.55
CA THR A 304 -12.06 1.12 11.36
C THR A 304 -11.73 2.29 10.47
N LEU A 305 -12.24 3.48 10.78
CA LEU A 305 -12.00 4.69 10.01
C LEU A 305 -11.36 5.76 10.87
N LYS A 306 -10.23 6.30 10.39
CA LYS A 306 -9.61 7.51 10.95
C LYS A 306 -9.50 8.57 9.86
N ALA A 307 -10.20 9.67 10.05
CA ALA A 307 -10.19 10.82 9.15
C ALA A 307 -9.28 11.92 9.71
N LEU A 308 -8.42 12.48 8.88
CA LEU A 308 -7.44 13.50 9.26
C LEU A 308 -7.89 14.88 8.77
N PRO A 309 -8.26 15.81 9.68
CA PRO A 309 -8.68 17.14 9.30
C PRO A 309 -7.61 17.90 8.54
N GLY A 310 -7.98 18.53 7.41
CA GLY A 310 -7.12 19.36 6.58
C GLY A 310 -6.13 18.60 5.70
N VAL A 311 -5.96 17.30 5.87
CA VAL A 311 -5.08 16.44 5.06
C VAL A 311 -5.69 16.21 3.68
N GLY A 312 -4.88 16.36 2.63
CA GLY A 312 -5.22 16.09 1.23
C GLY A 312 -4.67 14.75 0.76
N HIS A 313 -4.85 14.47 -0.55
CA HIS A 313 -4.41 13.21 -1.16
C HIS A 313 -2.90 13.01 -1.12
N TYR A 314 -2.19 14.03 -1.56
CA TYR A 314 -0.74 13.99 -1.75
C TYR A 314 0.07 14.13 -0.45
N ASP A 315 -0.59 14.47 0.68
CA ASP A 315 0.03 14.46 2.00
C ASP A 315 0.48 13.05 2.45
N PHE A 316 0.03 12.00 1.75
CA PHE A 316 0.43 10.59 1.97
C PHE A 316 1.60 10.13 1.07
N LEU A 317 2.14 10.98 0.20
CA LEU A 317 3.33 10.66 -0.60
C LEU A 317 4.61 10.94 0.20
N ALA A 318 5.77 10.54 -0.34
CA ALA A 318 7.07 10.87 0.23
C ALA A 318 7.23 12.39 0.46
N ASP A 319 8.06 12.76 1.43
CA ASP A 319 8.26 14.16 1.81
C ASP A 319 8.81 14.98 0.65
N CYS A 320 8.13 16.07 0.32
CA CYS A 320 8.62 17.04 -0.66
C CYS A 320 9.84 17.79 -0.10
N THR A 321 10.97 17.74 -0.81
CA THR A 321 12.15 18.55 -0.49
C THR A 321 11.91 20.03 -0.81
N ALA A 322 12.85 20.91 -0.43
CA ALA A 322 12.80 22.30 -0.85
C ALA A 322 12.82 22.47 -2.38
N GLN A 323 13.53 21.58 -3.08
CA GLN A 323 13.53 21.51 -4.54
C GLN A 323 12.19 21.03 -5.09
N GLY A 324 11.61 19.98 -4.50
CA GLY A 324 10.29 19.48 -4.84
C GLY A 324 9.21 20.54 -4.68
N GLN A 325 9.24 21.32 -3.60
CA GLN A 325 8.31 22.43 -3.39
C GLN A 325 8.35 23.50 -4.50
N GLN A 326 9.45 23.60 -5.22
CA GLN A 326 9.62 24.58 -6.31
C GLN A 326 9.27 23.99 -7.69
N GLN A 327 9.48 22.69 -7.91
CA GLN A 327 9.46 22.08 -9.24
C GLN A 327 8.35 21.06 -9.47
N GLU A 328 7.90 20.40 -8.39
CA GLU A 328 6.93 19.32 -8.52
C GLU A 328 5.50 19.82 -8.32
N PRO A 329 4.62 19.72 -9.33
CA PRO A 329 3.22 20.14 -9.19
C PRO A 329 2.51 19.48 -8.01
N ILE A 330 2.80 18.22 -7.73
CA ILE A 330 2.23 17.46 -6.60
C ILE A 330 2.55 18.15 -5.27
N CYS A 331 3.77 18.67 -5.09
CA CYS A 331 4.20 19.34 -3.88
C CYS A 331 3.47 20.67 -3.63
N GLN A 332 2.89 21.28 -4.66
CA GLN A 332 2.05 22.48 -4.52
C GLN A 332 0.69 22.17 -3.87
N HIS A 333 0.30 20.90 -3.83
CA HIS A 333 -0.99 20.44 -3.27
C HIS A 333 -0.86 19.90 -1.85
N ILE A 334 0.34 19.92 -1.25
CA ILE A 334 0.54 19.54 0.17
C ILE A 334 -0.18 20.57 1.05
N ARG A 335 -1.03 20.08 1.96
CA ARG A 335 -1.92 20.92 2.77
C ARG A 335 -1.48 21.05 4.22
N VAL A 336 -0.78 20.03 4.73
CA VAL A 336 -0.25 20.00 6.10
C VAL A 336 1.19 19.48 6.07
N PRO A 337 2.00 19.74 7.11
CA PRO A 337 3.33 19.11 7.19
C PRO A 337 3.22 17.59 7.07
N GLN A 338 3.80 17.01 6.00
CA GLN A 338 3.67 15.59 5.66
C GLN A 338 4.12 14.68 6.80
N GLN A 339 5.16 15.06 7.56
CA GLN A 339 5.65 14.31 8.70
C GLN A 339 4.57 14.03 9.77
N ARG A 340 3.58 14.91 9.92
CA ARG A 340 2.45 14.70 10.85
C ARG A 340 1.50 13.62 10.34
N THR A 341 1.21 13.64 9.04
CA THR A 341 0.40 12.63 8.36
C THR A 341 1.11 11.29 8.40
N HIS A 342 2.42 11.26 8.08
CA HIS A 342 3.26 10.07 8.11
C HIS A 342 3.32 9.45 9.51
N ALA A 343 3.64 10.24 10.55
CA ALA A 343 3.68 9.74 11.92
C ALA A 343 2.35 9.11 12.35
N THR A 344 1.22 9.72 11.93
CA THR A 344 -0.11 9.17 12.22
C THR A 344 -0.38 7.88 11.44
N ALA A 345 -0.01 7.83 10.17
CA ALA A 345 -0.19 6.65 9.32
C ALA A 345 0.64 5.46 9.83
N ILE A 346 1.93 5.70 10.14
CA ILE A 346 2.85 4.70 10.68
C ILE A 346 2.31 4.14 12.00
N ALA A 347 2.03 4.99 12.98
CA ALA A 347 1.56 4.55 14.30
C ALA A 347 0.22 3.80 14.22
N THR A 348 -0.68 4.22 13.30
CA THR A 348 -1.96 3.53 13.11
C THR A 348 -1.77 2.16 12.45
N ALA A 349 -0.89 2.06 11.45
CA ALA A 349 -0.60 0.81 10.76
C ALA A 349 0.13 -0.20 11.67
N GLU A 350 1.16 0.24 12.40
CA GLU A 350 1.89 -0.59 13.36
C GLU A 350 0.96 -1.18 14.41
N ALA A 351 0.12 -0.35 15.05
CA ALA A 351 -0.84 -0.81 16.03
C ALA A 351 -1.87 -1.78 15.44
N PHE A 352 -2.33 -1.52 14.22
CA PHE A 352 -3.30 -2.36 13.52
C PHE A 352 -2.70 -3.71 13.15
N PHE A 353 -1.55 -3.75 12.50
CA PHE A 353 -0.90 -5.00 12.10
C PHE A 353 -0.45 -5.83 13.30
N ALA A 354 0.11 -5.22 14.34
CA ALA A 354 0.47 -5.93 15.57
C ALA A 354 -0.72 -6.61 16.26
N GLY A 355 -1.95 -6.10 16.07
CA GLY A 355 -3.17 -6.71 16.63
C GLY A 355 -3.75 -7.83 15.77
N HIS A 356 -3.31 -8.00 14.50
CA HIS A 356 -3.94 -8.92 13.56
C HIS A 356 -2.95 -9.90 12.89
N LEU A 357 -1.66 -9.63 12.91
CA LEU A 357 -0.59 -10.48 12.42
C LEU A 357 0.23 -11.07 13.55
#